data_abffcd817aef945ef67f529cf505e9cf
#
_entry.id   abffcd817aef945ef67f529cf505e9cf
#
_cell.length_a   1.000
_cell.length_b   1.000
_cell.length_c   1.000
_cell.angle_alpha   90.00
_cell.angle_beta   90.00
_cell.angle_gamma   90.00
#
_symmetry.space_group_name_H-M   'P 1'
#
loop_
_entity.id
_entity.type
_entity.pdbx_description
1 polymer ?
#
loop_
_entity_poly.entity_id
_entity_poly.type
_entity_poly.pdbx_seq_one_letter_code
_entity_poly.pdbx_strand_id
1 'polypeptide(L)'
;MATDDRALPLRERKRIRTRRALADAALRLFTEKGFAATTVEEVVDAAEVSRSTFFRAFPTKEDVAIEAETELWTSYLDTLADREPTGPILAVLRDALIDTVLALPEDWDQRYIATRRLILTAPSLLGHVGYTRSGVQKQIAAQLADTLDLPGGDLRPRILAEMTTAAWSIAGRDWVAAAGGGRSDLLERLRESFTAIPDALDLTA
;
A
#
# COMPACT_ATOMS: atom_id res chain seq x y z
N MET A 1 16.09 -3.23 -4.70
CA MET A 1 16.66 -4.28 -5.58
C MET A 1 15.47 -4.99 -6.19
N ALA A 2 15.15 -4.78 -7.48
CA ALA A 2 14.02 -5.47 -8.11
C ALA A 2 14.24 -6.97 -7.96
N THR A 3 13.31 -7.64 -7.32
CA THR A 3 13.35 -9.10 -7.12
C THR A 3 13.46 -9.73 -8.51
N ASP A 4 14.56 -10.44 -8.79
CA ASP A 4 14.74 -11.11 -10.10
C ASP A 4 13.62 -12.15 -10.24
N ASP A 5 12.58 -11.78 -10.97
CA ASP A 5 11.40 -12.60 -11.25
C ASP A 5 11.79 -13.98 -11.87
N ARG A 6 13.01 -14.09 -12.40
CA ARG A 6 13.56 -15.32 -12.98
C ARG A 6 13.94 -16.35 -11.94
N ALA A 7 14.20 -15.96 -10.69
CA ALA A 7 14.53 -16.87 -9.60
C ALA A 7 13.30 -17.57 -9.01
N LEU A 8 12.09 -17.05 -9.25
CA LEU A 8 10.86 -17.60 -8.74
C LEU A 8 10.39 -18.85 -9.55
N PRO A 9 9.74 -19.84 -8.91
CA PRO A 9 9.11 -20.95 -9.61
C PRO A 9 8.13 -20.46 -10.69
N LEU A 10 8.04 -21.20 -11.81
CA LEU A 10 7.18 -20.83 -12.94
C LEU A 10 5.72 -20.56 -12.54
N ARG A 11 5.19 -21.33 -11.57
CA ARG A 11 3.82 -21.16 -11.06
C ARG A 11 3.63 -19.81 -10.38
N GLU A 12 4.62 -19.38 -9.59
CA GLU A 12 4.59 -18.11 -8.89
C GLU A 12 4.69 -16.95 -9.86
N ARG A 13 5.62 -17.01 -10.81
CA ARG A 13 5.72 -15.99 -11.90
C ARG A 13 4.41 -15.84 -12.68
N LYS A 14 3.73 -16.97 -13.00
CA LYS A 14 2.43 -16.94 -13.67
C LYS A 14 1.36 -16.29 -12.77
N ARG A 15 1.38 -16.56 -11.46
CA ARG A 15 0.45 -15.95 -10.49
C ARG A 15 0.63 -14.43 -10.43
N ILE A 16 1.87 -13.96 -10.32
CA ILE A 16 2.20 -12.53 -10.29
C ILE A 16 1.75 -11.85 -11.59
N ARG A 17 2.09 -12.43 -12.75
CA ARG A 17 1.67 -11.88 -14.05
C ARG A 17 0.15 -11.80 -14.20
N THR A 18 -0.57 -12.84 -13.83
CA THR A 18 -2.03 -12.87 -13.90
C THR A 18 -2.64 -11.82 -12.97
N ARG A 19 -2.14 -11.70 -11.73
CA ARG A 19 -2.58 -10.68 -10.77
C ARG A 19 -2.37 -9.29 -11.34
N ARG A 20 -1.19 -9.04 -11.93
CA ARG A 20 -0.85 -7.76 -12.55
C ARG A 20 -1.76 -7.45 -13.74
N ALA A 21 -1.94 -8.37 -14.67
CA ALA A 21 -2.80 -8.18 -15.84
C ALA A 21 -4.25 -7.84 -15.44
N LEU A 22 -4.79 -8.51 -14.41
CA LEU A 22 -6.10 -8.21 -13.85
C LEU A 22 -6.16 -6.79 -13.25
N ALA A 23 -5.15 -6.39 -12.47
CA ALA A 23 -5.09 -5.06 -11.85
C ALA A 23 -5.00 -3.94 -12.90
N ASP A 24 -4.17 -4.12 -13.93
CA ASP A 24 -4.01 -3.15 -15.02
C ASP A 24 -5.30 -3.02 -15.85
N ALA A 25 -5.94 -4.14 -16.20
CA ALA A 25 -7.23 -4.14 -16.92
C ALA A 25 -8.33 -3.47 -16.08
N ALA A 26 -8.42 -3.80 -14.80
CA ALA A 26 -9.40 -3.22 -13.88
C ALA A 26 -9.20 -1.72 -13.73
N LEU A 27 -7.98 -1.26 -13.44
CA LEU A 27 -7.68 0.16 -13.24
C LEU A 27 -8.00 0.98 -14.49
N ARG A 28 -7.67 0.47 -15.68
CA ARG A 28 -8.05 1.09 -16.96
C ARG A 28 -9.55 1.22 -17.10
N LEU A 29 -10.29 0.13 -16.92
CA LEU A 29 -11.75 0.13 -17.06
C LEU A 29 -12.43 1.03 -16.01
N PHE A 30 -11.96 1.02 -14.76
CA PHE A 30 -12.46 1.90 -13.71
C PHE A 30 -12.21 3.38 -14.02
N THR A 31 -11.09 3.70 -14.64
CA THR A 31 -10.76 5.07 -15.05
C THR A 31 -11.62 5.53 -16.23
N GLU A 32 -11.88 4.64 -17.20
CA GLU A 32 -12.64 4.95 -18.41
C GLU A 32 -14.16 5.01 -18.17
N LYS A 33 -14.71 4.04 -17.41
CA LYS A 33 -16.15 3.84 -17.23
C LYS A 33 -16.67 4.21 -15.84
N GLY A 34 -15.75 4.37 -14.87
CA GLY A 34 -16.06 4.49 -13.45
C GLY A 34 -16.18 3.15 -12.74
N PHE A 35 -15.89 3.16 -11.43
CA PHE A 35 -15.88 1.96 -10.60
C PHE A 35 -17.24 1.25 -10.56
N ALA A 36 -18.33 1.99 -10.35
CA ALA A 36 -19.69 1.41 -10.23
C ALA A 36 -20.16 0.73 -11.51
N ALA A 37 -19.86 1.32 -12.67
CA ALA A 37 -20.33 0.83 -13.97
C ALA A 37 -19.51 -0.34 -14.52
N THR A 38 -18.31 -0.60 -14.01
CA THR A 38 -17.46 -1.69 -14.47
C THR A 38 -17.81 -2.99 -13.74
N THR A 39 -17.98 -4.09 -14.46
CA THR A 39 -18.26 -5.43 -13.93
C THR A 39 -17.00 -6.28 -13.85
N VAL A 40 -17.04 -7.33 -13.03
CA VAL A 40 -15.95 -8.33 -12.95
C VAL A 40 -15.80 -9.06 -14.29
N GLU A 41 -16.92 -9.32 -14.99
CA GLU A 41 -16.96 -9.92 -16.31
C GLU A 41 -16.14 -9.13 -17.33
N GLU A 42 -16.33 -7.82 -17.39
CA GLU A 42 -15.53 -6.94 -18.28
C GLU A 42 -14.04 -6.97 -17.93
N VAL A 43 -13.68 -7.04 -16.63
CA VAL A 43 -12.28 -7.11 -16.20
C VAL A 43 -11.63 -8.42 -16.62
N VAL A 44 -12.31 -9.56 -16.44
CA VAL A 44 -11.75 -10.87 -16.79
C VAL A 44 -11.65 -11.05 -18.30
N ASP A 45 -12.61 -10.54 -19.08
CA ASP A 45 -12.56 -10.53 -20.53
C ASP A 45 -11.38 -9.67 -21.03
N ALA A 46 -11.19 -8.47 -20.46
CA ALA A 46 -10.09 -7.59 -20.82
C ALA A 46 -8.70 -8.13 -20.43
N ALA A 47 -8.63 -8.96 -19.39
CA ALA A 47 -7.40 -9.63 -18.94
C ALA A 47 -7.22 -11.03 -19.56
N GLU A 48 -8.14 -11.49 -20.39
CA GLU A 48 -8.16 -12.82 -21.05
C GLU A 48 -8.02 -13.99 -20.03
N VAL A 49 -8.73 -13.89 -18.90
CA VAL A 49 -8.71 -14.91 -17.86
C VAL A 49 -10.13 -15.36 -17.48
N SER A 50 -10.24 -16.49 -16.75
CA SER A 50 -11.52 -16.94 -16.25
C SER A 50 -11.95 -16.17 -14.97
N ARG A 51 -13.26 -16.11 -14.73
CA ARG A 51 -13.83 -15.58 -13.49
C ARG A 51 -13.27 -16.26 -12.22
N SER A 52 -13.04 -17.58 -12.28
CA SER A 52 -12.42 -18.31 -11.17
C SER A 52 -10.97 -17.90 -10.93
N THR A 53 -10.25 -17.49 -11.97
CA THR A 53 -8.90 -16.94 -11.87
C THR A 53 -8.92 -15.58 -11.19
N PHE A 54 -9.91 -14.73 -11.50
CA PHE A 54 -10.10 -13.45 -10.82
C PHE A 54 -10.29 -13.66 -9.31
N PHE A 55 -11.29 -14.44 -8.89
CA PHE A 55 -11.62 -14.63 -7.48
C PHE A 55 -10.53 -15.35 -6.67
N ARG A 56 -9.65 -16.09 -7.34
CA ARG A 56 -8.44 -16.64 -6.72
C ARG A 56 -7.36 -15.56 -6.50
N ALA A 57 -7.29 -14.54 -7.35
CA ALA A 57 -6.35 -13.44 -7.24
C ALA A 57 -6.87 -12.30 -6.35
N PHE A 58 -8.15 -11.98 -6.47
CA PHE A 58 -8.82 -10.88 -5.77
C PHE A 58 -10.17 -11.33 -5.24
N PRO A 59 -10.37 -11.36 -3.91
CA PRO A 59 -11.64 -11.75 -3.29
C PRO A 59 -12.83 -10.90 -3.77
N THR A 60 -12.60 -9.59 -3.98
CA THR A 60 -13.65 -8.63 -4.37
C THR A 60 -13.20 -7.72 -5.52
N LYS A 61 -14.14 -6.97 -6.09
CA LYS A 61 -13.85 -5.92 -7.08
C LYS A 61 -13.12 -4.73 -6.43
N GLU A 62 -13.39 -4.47 -5.18
CA GLU A 62 -12.70 -3.46 -4.37
C GLU A 62 -11.22 -3.81 -4.19
N ASP A 63 -10.88 -5.08 -3.96
CA ASP A 63 -9.48 -5.51 -3.77
C ASP A 63 -8.63 -5.24 -5.01
N VAL A 64 -9.15 -5.50 -6.22
CA VAL A 64 -8.41 -5.22 -7.45
C VAL A 64 -8.28 -3.71 -7.70
N ALA A 65 -9.27 -2.92 -7.28
CA ALA A 65 -9.24 -1.46 -7.44
C ALA A 65 -8.16 -0.78 -6.58
N ILE A 66 -7.81 -1.37 -5.43
CA ILE A 66 -6.80 -0.83 -4.51
C ILE A 66 -5.48 -1.59 -4.55
N GLU A 67 -5.22 -2.36 -5.62
CA GLU A 67 -4.05 -3.23 -5.71
C GLU A 67 -2.73 -2.50 -5.50
N ALA A 68 -2.57 -1.26 -6.01
CA ALA A 68 -1.36 -0.48 -5.81
C ALA A 68 -1.11 -0.12 -4.32
N GLU A 69 -2.18 0.09 -3.54
CA GLU A 69 -2.06 0.25 -2.08
C GLU A 69 -1.72 -1.09 -1.39
N THR A 70 -2.32 -2.17 -1.83
CA THR A 70 -2.07 -3.51 -1.28
C THR A 70 -0.63 -3.95 -1.54
N GLU A 71 -0.11 -3.70 -2.74
CA GLU A 71 1.29 -3.97 -3.13
C GLU A 71 2.27 -3.24 -2.20
N LEU A 72 2.04 -1.95 -1.95
CA LEU A 72 2.86 -1.16 -1.03
C LEU A 72 2.88 -1.78 0.37
N TRP A 73 1.70 -2.00 0.95
CA TRP A 73 1.63 -2.46 2.34
C TRP A 73 2.13 -3.88 2.54
N THR A 74 1.93 -4.77 1.55
CA THR A 74 2.51 -6.12 1.58
C THR A 74 4.04 -6.03 1.57
N SER A 75 4.61 -5.28 0.63
CA SER A 75 6.06 -5.08 0.54
C SER A 75 6.63 -4.40 1.78
N TYR A 76 5.88 -3.46 2.39
CA TYR A 76 6.30 -2.80 3.62
C TYR A 76 6.38 -3.76 4.81
N LEU A 77 5.39 -4.62 4.97
CA LEU A 77 5.38 -5.61 6.05
C LEU A 77 6.53 -6.61 5.89
N ASP A 78 6.84 -7.03 4.67
CA ASP A 78 8.00 -7.89 4.37
C ASP A 78 9.31 -7.16 4.69
N THR A 79 9.48 -5.90 4.23
CA THR A 79 10.66 -5.07 4.52
C THR A 79 10.85 -4.85 6.03
N LEU A 80 9.76 -4.65 6.76
CA LEU A 80 9.79 -4.44 8.20
C LEU A 80 10.16 -5.73 8.95
N ALA A 81 9.67 -6.90 8.50
CA ALA A 81 9.98 -8.20 9.09
C ALA A 81 11.46 -8.58 8.96
N ASP A 82 12.08 -8.20 7.84
CA ASP A 82 13.49 -8.49 7.56
C ASP A 82 14.47 -7.50 8.23
N ARG A 83 13.95 -6.46 8.91
CA ARG A 83 14.76 -5.38 9.47
C ARG A 83 15.02 -5.57 10.96
N GLU A 84 16.30 -5.62 11.35
CA GLU A 84 16.68 -5.52 12.76
C GLU A 84 16.49 -4.06 13.23
N PRO A 85 15.69 -3.83 14.30
CA PRO A 85 15.44 -2.48 14.79
C PRO A 85 16.67 -1.94 15.54
N THR A 86 17.21 -0.82 15.06
CA THR A 86 18.29 -0.10 15.71
C THR A 86 17.90 1.36 15.90
N GLY A 87 18.03 1.86 17.13
CA GLY A 87 17.67 3.25 17.46
C GLY A 87 16.16 3.49 17.65
N PRO A 88 15.67 4.70 17.41
CA PRO A 88 14.26 5.06 17.59
C PRO A 88 13.35 4.31 16.64
N ILE A 89 12.33 3.63 17.15
CA ILE A 89 11.42 2.78 16.35
C ILE A 89 10.68 3.58 15.27
N LEU A 90 10.32 4.83 15.55
CA LEU A 90 9.69 5.69 14.54
C LEU A 90 10.61 5.90 13.31
N ALA A 91 11.92 6.02 13.51
CA ALA A 91 12.89 6.10 12.43
C ALA A 91 12.99 4.77 11.66
N VAL A 92 12.99 3.64 12.36
CA VAL A 92 12.98 2.30 11.74
C VAL A 92 11.76 2.13 10.82
N LEU A 93 10.57 2.53 11.29
CA LEU A 93 9.32 2.46 10.51
C LEU A 93 9.36 3.36 9.29
N ARG A 94 9.86 4.61 9.44
CA ARG A 94 10.06 5.54 8.34
C ARG A 94 10.99 4.96 7.28
N ASP A 95 12.17 4.51 7.70
CA ASP A 95 13.21 4.06 6.78
C ASP A 95 12.80 2.76 6.07
N ALA A 96 12.10 1.84 6.75
CA ALA A 96 11.49 0.68 6.11
C ALA A 96 10.49 1.09 5.01
N LEU A 97 9.67 2.11 5.26
CA LEU A 97 8.69 2.58 4.29
C LEU A 97 9.36 3.28 3.09
N ILE A 98 10.42 4.06 3.34
CA ILE A 98 11.24 4.67 2.28
C ILE A 98 11.88 3.60 1.40
N ASP A 99 12.51 2.60 1.99
CA ASP A 99 13.16 1.50 1.26
C ASP A 99 12.13 0.70 0.45
N THR A 100 10.95 0.48 1.02
CA THR A 100 9.83 -0.15 0.31
C THR A 100 9.45 0.65 -0.93
N VAL A 101 9.20 1.95 -0.81
CA VAL A 101 8.82 2.82 -1.94
C VAL A 101 9.91 2.82 -3.01
N LEU A 102 11.19 2.85 -2.63
CA LEU A 102 12.31 2.78 -3.57
C LEU A 102 12.38 1.46 -4.32
N ALA A 103 11.97 0.36 -3.70
CA ALA A 103 12.00 -0.98 -4.30
C ALA A 103 10.79 -1.28 -5.21
N LEU A 104 9.70 -0.51 -5.12
CA LEU A 104 8.50 -0.70 -5.95
C LEU A 104 8.80 -0.47 -7.44
N PRO A 105 8.09 -1.17 -8.36
CA PRO A 105 8.25 -1.01 -9.81
C PRO A 105 8.10 0.46 -10.26
N GLU A 106 8.77 0.83 -11.36
CA GLU A 106 8.74 2.21 -11.88
C GLU A 106 7.32 2.71 -12.20
N ASP A 107 6.45 1.82 -12.70
CA ASP A 107 5.07 2.14 -13.04
C ASP A 107 4.11 2.17 -11.85
N TRP A 108 4.58 1.80 -10.65
CA TRP A 108 3.76 1.83 -9.44
C TRP A 108 3.24 3.24 -9.14
N ASP A 109 4.03 4.26 -9.37
CA ASP A 109 3.67 5.65 -9.12
C ASP A 109 2.39 6.04 -9.87
N GLN A 110 2.33 5.71 -11.17
CA GLN A 110 1.17 6.02 -12.01
C GLN A 110 -0.07 5.23 -11.56
N ARG A 111 0.09 3.97 -11.22
CA ARG A 111 -0.99 3.11 -10.72
C ARG A 111 -1.52 3.61 -9.37
N TYR A 112 -0.64 3.97 -8.46
CA TYR A 112 -1.02 4.50 -7.16
C TYR A 112 -1.79 5.81 -7.30
N ILE A 113 -1.31 6.76 -8.10
CA ILE A 113 -2.00 8.04 -8.35
C ILE A 113 -3.38 7.80 -8.97
N ALA A 114 -3.49 6.92 -9.95
CA ALA A 114 -4.78 6.57 -10.57
C ALA A 114 -5.74 5.92 -9.56
N THR A 115 -5.25 4.98 -8.75
CA THR A 115 -5.99 4.35 -7.64
C THR A 115 -6.50 5.41 -6.65
N ARG A 116 -5.65 6.35 -6.22
CA ARG A 116 -6.04 7.40 -5.28
C ARG A 116 -7.13 8.33 -5.85
N ARG A 117 -7.03 8.69 -7.12
CA ARG A 117 -8.07 9.46 -7.82
C ARG A 117 -9.39 8.69 -7.91
N LEU A 118 -9.33 7.40 -8.21
CA LEU A 118 -10.49 6.52 -8.26
C LEU A 118 -11.20 6.44 -6.90
N ILE A 119 -10.45 6.27 -5.81
CA ILE A 119 -10.98 6.20 -4.44
C ILE A 119 -11.78 7.47 -4.09
N LEU A 120 -11.34 8.65 -4.56
CA LEU A 120 -12.04 9.91 -4.31
C LEU A 120 -13.39 9.99 -5.02
N THR A 121 -13.60 9.24 -6.09
CA THR A 121 -14.84 9.23 -6.90
C THR A 121 -15.80 8.10 -6.54
N ALA A 122 -15.38 7.14 -5.72
CA ALA A 122 -16.14 5.94 -5.36
C ALA A 122 -16.21 5.75 -3.84
N PRO A 123 -17.28 6.22 -3.16
CA PRO A 123 -17.40 6.14 -1.69
C PRO A 123 -17.24 4.74 -1.10
N SER A 124 -17.65 3.68 -1.81
CA SER A 124 -17.47 2.28 -1.40
C SER A 124 -16.00 1.91 -1.22
N LEU A 125 -15.10 2.46 -2.05
CA LEU A 125 -13.67 2.23 -1.95
C LEU A 125 -13.05 2.89 -0.71
N LEU A 126 -13.58 4.02 -0.25
CA LEU A 126 -13.11 4.68 0.98
C LEU A 126 -13.27 3.76 2.20
N GLY A 127 -14.42 3.12 2.33
CA GLY A 127 -14.68 2.15 3.40
C GLY A 127 -13.75 0.94 3.31
N HIS A 128 -13.55 0.42 2.09
CA HIS A 128 -12.68 -0.73 1.86
C HIS A 128 -11.20 -0.42 2.17
N VAL A 129 -10.70 0.75 1.76
CA VAL A 129 -9.35 1.22 2.13
C VAL A 129 -9.19 1.36 3.63
N GLY A 130 -10.20 1.91 4.33
CA GLY A 130 -10.19 2.01 5.79
C GLY A 130 -10.09 0.65 6.48
N TYR A 131 -10.85 -0.33 6.01
CA TYR A 131 -10.81 -1.71 6.51
C TYR A 131 -9.43 -2.35 6.27
N THR A 132 -8.91 -2.26 5.05
CA THR A 132 -7.59 -2.80 4.68
C THR A 132 -6.48 -2.17 5.52
N ARG A 133 -6.52 -0.85 5.70
CA ARG A 133 -5.56 -0.11 6.54
C ARG A 133 -5.58 -0.59 7.99
N SER A 134 -6.76 -0.82 8.56
CA SER A 134 -6.87 -1.36 9.92
C SER A 134 -6.21 -2.74 10.05
N GLY A 135 -6.28 -3.57 8.99
CA GLY A 135 -5.56 -4.84 8.92
C GLY A 135 -4.04 -4.65 8.94
N VAL A 136 -3.54 -3.72 8.14
CA VAL A 136 -2.10 -3.37 8.08
C VAL A 136 -1.61 -2.85 9.44
N GLN A 137 -2.34 -1.95 10.08
CA GLN A 137 -2.00 -1.41 11.40
C GLN A 137 -1.85 -2.51 12.45
N LYS A 138 -2.75 -3.49 12.44
CA LYS A 138 -2.67 -4.64 13.35
C LYS A 138 -1.42 -5.49 13.09
N GLN A 139 -1.05 -5.69 11.83
CA GLN A 139 0.15 -6.47 11.46
C GLN A 139 1.43 -5.73 11.86
N ILE A 140 1.54 -4.42 11.59
CA ILE A 140 2.66 -3.59 12.04
C ILE A 140 2.81 -3.68 13.57
N ALA A 141 1.70 -3.49 14.30
CA ALA A 141 1.71 -3.53 15.76
C ALA A 141 2.12 -4.91 16.30
N ALA A 142 1.67 -6.00 15.69
CA ALA A 142 2.05 -7.35 16.07
C ALA A 142 3.55 -7.60 15.83
N GLN A 143 4.08 -7.26 14.64
CA GLN A 143 5.50 -7.41 14.33
C GLN A 143 6.38 -6.62 15.30
N LEU A 144 5.99 -5.36 15.63
CA LEU A 144 6.73 -4.55 16.60
C LEU A 144 6.71 -5.15 18.00
N ALA A 145 5.55 -5.65 18.45
CA ALA A 145 5.42 -6.27 19.77
C ALA A 145 6.31 -7.53 19.87
N ASP A 146 6.29 -8.38 18.85
CA ASP A 146 7.09 -9.60 18.78
C ASP A 146 8.60 -9.27 18.70
N THR A 147 8.99 -8.35 17.83
CA THR A 147 10.41 -7.98 17.63
C THR A 147 11.02 -7.31 18.86
N LEU A 148 10.24 -6.55 19.61
CA LEU A 148 10.69 -5.82 20.80
C LEU A 148 10.41 -6.57 22.12
N ASP A 149 9.92 -7.80 22.06
CA ASP A 149 9.52 -8.61 23.22
C ASP A 149 8.65 -7.84 24.23
N LEU A 150 7.62 -7.15 23.72
CA LEU A 150 6.75 -6.32 24.53
C LEU A 150 5.58 -7.14 25.11
N PRO A 151 5.15 -6.81 26.36
CA PRO A 151 4.05 -7.53 27.00
C PRO A 151 2.74 -7.36 26.21
N GLY A 152 1.90 -8.40 26.23
CA GLY A 152 0.57 -8.35 25.62
C GLY A 152 -0.25 -7.19 26.18
N GLY A 153 -0.84 -6.40 25.27
CA GLY A 153 -1.63 -5.21 25.63
C GLY A 153 -0.84 -3.90 25.71
N ASP A 154 0.47 -3.89 25.42
CA ASP A 154 1.24 -2.65 25.27
C ASP A 154 0.65 -1.81 24.13
N LEU A 155 0.33 -0.54 24.41
CA LEU A 155 -0.30 0.35 23.46
C LEU A 155 0.69 1.00 22.48
N ARG A 156 1.97 1.05 22.83
CA ARG A 156 3.00 1.74 22.03
C ARG A 156 3.11 1.22 20.60
N PRO A 157 3.16 -0.11 20.33
CA PRO A 157 3.17 -0.64 18.96
C PRO A 157 1.94 -0.22 18.14
N ARG A 158 0.77 -0.22 18.78
CA ARG A 158 -0.49 0.19 18.12
C ARG A 158 -0.48 1.66 17.75
N ILE A 159 -0.03 2.53 18.67
CA ILE A 159 0.08 3.97 18.42
C ILE A 159 1.08 4.23 17.29
N LEU A 160 2.24 3.58 17.28
CA LEU A 160 3.23 3.72 16.22
C LEU A 160 2.71 3.23 14.86
N ALA A 161 1.92 2.17 14.80
CA ALA A 161 1.29 1.68 13.58
C ALA A 161 0.28 2.69 13.01
N GLU A 162 -0.55 3.31 13.88
CA GLU A 162 -1.48 4.38 13.49
C GLU A 162 -0.72 5.60 12.95
N MET A 163 0.32 6.05 13.64
CA MET A 163 1.15 7.20 13.22
C MET A 163 1.84 6.92 11.88
N THR A 164 2.35 5.71 11.66
CA THR A 164 2.98 5.30 10.40
C THR A 164 2.00 5.41 9.23
N THR A 165 0.81 4.86 9.37
CA THR A 165 -0.20 4.92 8.31
C THR A 165 -0.80 6.31 8.14
N ALA A 166 -0.84 7.13 9.19
CA ALA A 166 -1.23 8.54 9.11
C ALA A 166 -0.21 9.37 8.34
N ALA A 167 1.09 9.21 8.66
CA ALA A 167 2.18 9.88 7.94
C ALA A 167 2.16 9.55 6.44
N TRP A 168 2.00 8.27 6.10
CA TRP A 168 1.81 7.82 4.72
C TRP A 168 0.59 8.48 4.06
N SER A 169 -0.55 8.51 4.75
CA SER A 169 -1.78 9.10 4.22
C SER A 169 -1.66 10.59 3.93
N ILE A 170 -0.92 11.33 4.75
CA ILE A 170 -0.64 12.76 4.55
C ILE A 170 0.25 12.93 3.33
N ALA A 171 1.43 12.30 3.32
CA ALA A 171 2.39 12.38 2.24
C ALA A 171 1.80 11.99 0.88
N GLY A 172 1.07 10.87 0.83
CA GLY A 172 0.44 10.37 -0.38
C GLY A 172 -0.67 11.26 -0.92
N ARG A 173 -1.50 11.86 -0.05
CA ARG A 173 -2.53 12.83 -0.47
C ARG A 173 -1.91 14.09 -1.06
N ASP A 174 -0.91 14.64 -0.39
CA ASP A 174 -0.26 15.87 -0.82
C ASP A 174 0.52 15.65 -2.13
N TRP A 175 1.16 14.50 -2.28
CA TRP A 175 1.80 14.11 -3.51
C TRP A 175 0.83 13.99 -4.69
N VAL A 176 -0.32 13.33 -4.51
CA VAL A 176 -1.36 13.20 -5.54
C VAL A 176 -1.98 14.56 -5.88
N ALA A 177 -2.19 15.44 -4.88
CA ALA A 177 -2.73 16.78 -5.07
C ALA A 177 -1.76 17.69 -5.85
N ALA A 178 -0.45 17.53 -5.66
CA ALA A 178 0.59 18.25 -6.39
C ALA A 178 0.83 17.71 -7.83
N ALA A 179 -0.09 16.93 -8.36
CA ALA A 179 -0.01 16.29 -9.68
C ALA A 179 1.13 15.25 -9.83
N GLY A 180 1.67 14.76 -8.73
CA GLY A 180 2.66 13.69 -8.71
C GLY A 180 4.03 14.15 -9.23
N GLY A 181 4.80 14.84 -8.42
CA GLY A 181 6.15 15.35 -8.74
C GLY A 181 7.24 14.26 -8.85
N GLY A 182 6.87 13.02 -9.17
CA GLY A 182 7.81 11.89 -9.18
C GLY A 182 8.03 11.28 -7.80
N ARG A 183 8.73 10.14 -7.78
CA ARG A 183 8.97 9.36 -6.54
C ARG A 183 9.80 10.12 -5.51
N SER A 184 10.75 10.95 -5.94
CA SER A 184 11.56 11.79 -5.04
C SER A 184 10.72 12.77 -4.23
N ASP A 185 9.70 13.39 -4.82
CA ASP A 185 8.78 14.30 -4.12
C ASP A 185 7.93 13.54 -3.08
N LEU A 186 7.45 12.34 -3.41
CA LEU A 186 6.76 11.48 -2.43
C LEU A 186 7.66 11.15 -1.24
N LEU A 187 8.93 10.80 -1.49
CA LEU A 187 9.88 10.46 -0.42
C LEU A 187 10.23 11.66 0.47
N GLU A 188 10.30 12.86 -0.09
CA GLU A 188 10.51 14.09 0.68
C GLU A 188 9.32 14.35 1.60
N ARG A 189 8.10 14.35 1.08
CA ARG A 189 6.86 14.48 1.86
C ARG A 189 6.71 13.44 2.94
N LEU A 190 7.15 12.22 2.64
CA LEU A 190 7.13 11.14 3.63
C LEU A 190 8.09 11.43 4.79
N ARG A 191 9.32 11.88 4.52
CA ARG A 191 10.28 12.30 5.56
C ARG A 191 9.74 13.44 6.40
N GLU A 192 9.17 14.46 5.77
CA GLU A 192 8.54 15.60 6.45
C GLU A 192 7.41 15.14 7.37
N SER A 193 6.50 14.28 6.87
CA SER A 193 5.38 13.77 7.67
C SER A 193 5.84 12.98 8.91
N PHE A 194 6.89 12.17 8.79
CA PHE A 194 7.45 11.46 9.96
C PHE A 194 8.19 12.39 10.92
N THR A 195 8.89 13.40 10.41
CA THR A 195 9.59 14.39 11.23
C THR A 195 8.60 15.23 12.05
N ALA A 196 7.43 15.53 11.50
CA ALA A 196 6.39 16.28 12.17
C ALA A 196 5.70 15.53 13.32
N ILE A 197 5.82 14.20 13.42
CA ILE A 197 5.14 13.43 14.48
C ILE A 197 5.60 13.85 15.89
N PRO A 198 6.90 13.84 16.22
CA PRO A 198 7.35 14.29 17.54
C PRO A 198 6.95 15.74 17.82
N ASP A 199 7.15 16.62 16.85
CA ASP A 199 6.85 18.05 16.99
C ASP A 199 5.35 18.31 17.24
N ALA A 200 4.48 17.48 16.66
CA ALA A 200 3.03 17.59 16.88
C ALA A 200 2.63 17.23 18.32
N LEU A 201 3.38 16.39 19.02
CA LEU A 201 3.12 16.04 20.42
C LEU A 201 3.53 17.16 21.39
N ASP A 202 4.44 18.05 20.97
CA ASP A 202 4.95 19.16 21.76
C ASP A 202 4.24 20.49 21.45
N LEU A 203 3.20 20.48 20.59
CA LEU A 203 2.41 21.68 20.31
C LEU A 203 1.74 22.22 21.58
N THR A 204 1.96 23.51 21.86
CA THR A 204 1.34 24.24 22.97
C THR A 204 0.50 25.39 22.44
N ALA A 205 -0.55 25.77 23.19
CA ALA A 205 -1.42 26.89 22.89
C ALA A 205 -0.76 28.23 23.30
#